data_49edf950a4a7e3ce0f529e6811249c68
#
_entry.id   49edf950a4a7e3ce0f529e6811249c68
#
_cell.length_a   1.000
_cell.length_b   1.000
_cell.length_c   1.000
_cell.angle_alpha   90.00
_cell.angle_beta   90.00
_cell.angle_gamma   90.00
#
_symmetry.space_group_name_H-M   'P 1'
#
loop_
_entity.id
_entity.type
_entity.pdbx_description
1 polymer ?
#
loop_
_entity_poly.entity_id
_entity_poly.type
_entity_poly.pdbx_seq_one_letter_code
_entity_poly.pdbx_strand_id
1 'polypeptide(L)'
;MLDKPCGSAACPQCFRLHRLRKLAELAPLRGCMSAYRVVTLVYYDAMLEEEQISCWDHKKFRERVYKMVKRAGFTDKIVGGYELDFHTDIQRWMPHLHLLMPREPGALKTLRKAMKRDKNIRARAGIISRPMKSQKLRDFDAQVTYCFKGMWQEVRPYPDEVGKRRTRKHRLPPVLLARALCKQDEMGFTGLTFTSGVRTRK
;
A
#
# COMPACT_ATOMS: atom_id res chain seq x y z
N MET A 1 15.94 25.32 1.94
CA MET A 1 15.05 24.61 0.98
C MET A 1 15.88 24.34 -0.26
N LEU A 2 15.88 23.13 -0.81
CA LEU A 2 16.54 22.89 -2.10
C LEU A 2 15.75 23.65 -3.17
N ASP A 3 16.41 24.51 -3.94
CA ASP A 3 15.76 25.34 -4.98
C ASP A 3 15.13 24.49 -6.10
N LYS A 4 15.60 23.26 -6.28
CA LYS A 4 15.01 22.30 -7.23
C LYS A 4 14.85 20.92 -6.60
N PRO A 5 13.66 20.27 -6.72
CA PRO A 5 13.48 18.88 -6.29
C PRO A 5 14.39 17.94 -7.10
N CYS A 6 15.08 17.01 -6.44
CA CYS A 6 15.95 16.05 -7.13
C CYS A 6 15.18 14.97 -7.93
N GLY A 7 13.86 14.87 -7.74
CA GLY A 7 13.00 13.90 -8.44
C GLY A 7 13.02 12.47 -7.87
N SER A 8 13.93 12.14 -6.98
CA SER A 8 14.06 10.81 -6.39
C SER A 8 12.89 10.46 -5.47
N ALA A 9 12.36 9.25 -5.60
CA ALA A 9 11.34 8.73 -4.70
C ALA A 9 11.90 8.30 -3.33
N ALA A 10 13.23 8.21 -3.19
CA ALA A 10 13.90 8.01 -1.92
C ALA A 10 14.09 9.34 -1.14
N CYS A 11 13.94 10.48 -1.80
CA CYS A 11 14.11 11.78 -1.18
C CYS A 11 12.87 12.18 -0.36
N PRO A 12 13.00 12.45 0.96
CA PRO A 12 11.84 12.82 1.80
C PRO A 12 11.11 14.08 1.32
N GLN A 13 11.85 15.06 0.80
CA GLN A 13 11.26 16.31 0.29
C GLN A 13 10.46 16.07 -1.00
N CYS A 14 11.05 15.35 -1.97
CA CYS A 14 10.36 14.98 -3.20
C CYS A 14 9.13 14.12 -2.92
N PHE A 15 9.24 13.20 -1.95
CA PHE A 15 8.11 12.37 -1.52
C PHE A 15 7.00 13.20 -0.87
N ARG A 16 7.35 14.18 -0.02
CA ARG A 16 6.38 15.12 0.54
C ARG A 16 5.65 15.90 -0.56
N LEU A 17 6.38 16.43 -1.53
CA LEU A 17 5.78 17.14 -2.68
C LEU A 17 4.85 16.23 -3.49
N HIS A 18 5.26 14.98 -3.73
CA HIS A 18 4.42 13.99 -4.40
C HIS A 18 3.09 13.78 -3.67
N ARG A 19 3.12 13.60 -2.33
CA ARG A 19 1.91 13.43 -1.51
C ARG A 19 1.00 14.65 -1.59
N LEU A 20 1.55 15.87 -1.50
CA LEU A 20 0.77 17.10 -1.60
C LEU A 20 0.13 17.26 -2.99
N ARG A 21 0.85 16.93 -4.07
CA ARG A 21 0.29 16.90 -5.42
C ARG A 21 -0.85 15.90 -5.54
N LYS A 22 -0.71 14.69 -4.95
CA LYS A 22 -1.79 13.69 -4.94
C LYS A 22 -3.00 14.15 -4.13
N LEU A 23 -2.80 14.82 -3.01
CA LEU A 23 -3.87 15.41 -2.23
C LEU A 23 -4.63 16.49 -3.04
N ALA A 24 -3.90 17.37 -3.72
CA ALA A 24 -4.49 18.41 -4.57
C ALA A 24 -5.25 17.79 -5.78
N GLU A 25 -4.67 16.77 -6.44
CA GLU A 25 -5.31 16.05 -7.56
C GLU A 25 -6.66 15.41 -7.13
N LEU A 26 -6.73 14.91 -5.89
CA LEU A 26 -7.91 14.21 -5.38
C LEU A 26 -8.87 15.13 -4.61
N ALA A 27 -8.52 16.41 -4.41
CA ALA A 27 -9.34 17.38 -3.66
C ALA A 27 -10.81 17.47 -4.13
N PRO A 28 -11.13 17.35 -5.44
CA PRO A 28 -12.53 17.32 -5.89
C PRO A 28 -13.38 16.19 -5.27
N LEU A 29 -12.77 15.08 -4.84
CA LEU A 29 -13.48 13.98 -4.19
C LEU A 29 -13.89 14.28 -2.75
N ARG A 30 -13.42 15.39 -2.17
CA ARG A 30 -13.74 15.79 -0.79
C ARG A 30 -15.24 15.98 -0.56
N GLY A 31 -15.96 16.50 -1.56
CA GLY A 31 -17.43 16.67 -1.53
C GLY A 31 -18.21 15.36 -1.57
N CYS A 32 -17.61 14.26 -1.97
CA CYS A 32 -18.27 12.95 -2.12
C CYS A 32 -17.59 11.83 -1.33
N MET A 33 -17.02 12.12 -0.14
CA MET A 33 -16.30 11.13 0.70
C MET A 33 -17.12 9.87 1.00
N SER A 34 -18.44 9.97 1.14
CA SER A 34 -19.33 8.84 1.42
C SER A 34 -19.36 7.81 0.27
N ALA A 35 -19.02 8.23 -0.95
CA ALA A 35 -18.91 7.38 -2.13
C ALA A 35 -17.61 6.56 -2.16
N TYR A 36 -16.67 6.81 -1.24
CA TYR A 36 -15.37 6.16 -1.22
C TYR A 36 -15.08 5.40 0.07
N ARG A 37 -14.13 4.49 -0.01
CA ARG A 37 -13.59 3.70 1.11
C ARG A 37 -12.07 3.74 1.06
N VAL A 38 -11.45 3.75 2.24
CA VAL A 38 -10.02 3.44 2.35
C VAL A 38 -9.88 1.95 2.53
N VAL A 39 -9.14 1.31 1.62
CA VAL A 39 -8.96 -0.15 1.61
C VAL A 39 -7.48 -0.47 1.70
N THR A 40 -7.12 -1.32 2.66
CA THR A 40 -5.78 -1.90 2.75
C THR A 40 -5.84 -3.32 2.20
N LEU A 41 -4.97 -3.63 1.24
CA LEU A 41 -4.76 -4.98 0.72
C LEU A 41 -3.38 -5.47 1.16
N VAL A 42 -3.31 -6.64 1.79
CA VAL A 42 -2.06 -7.26 2.25
C VAL A 42 -1.85 -8.57 1.51
N TYR A 43 -0.67 -8.73 0.92
CA TYR A 43 -0.32 -9.90 0.11
C TYR A 43 0.65 -10.80 0.88
N TYR A 44 0.12 -11.62 1.77
CA TYR A 44 0.92 -12.55 2.58
C TYR A 44 1.59 -13.63 1.73
N ASP A 45 1.01 -13.99 0.59
CA ASP A 45 1.57 -14.97 -0.36
C ASP A 45 2.66 -14.37 -1.27
N ALA A 46 2.94 -13.08 -1.14
CA ALA A 46 3.98 -12.35 -1.89
C ALA A 46 5.05 -11.76 -0.95
N MET A 47 5.17 -12.29 0.27
CA MET A 47 6.27 -11.90 1.17
C MET A 47 7.62 -12.24 0.55
N LEU A 48 8.61 -11.37 0.82
CA LEU A 48 9.97 -11.49 0.30
C LEU A 48 10.94 -11.71 1.47
N GLU A 49 11.95 -12.53 1.27
CA GLU A 49 13.10 -12.61 2.16
C GLU A 49 13.82 -11.24 2.22
N GLU A 50 14.66 -11.03 3.22
CA GLU A 50 15.32 -9.75 3.45
C GLU A 50 16.08 -9.26 2.20
N GLU A 51 16.86 -10.12 1.57
CA GLU A 51 17.70 -9.80 0.41
C GLU A 51 16.91 -9.68 -0.88
N GLN A 52 15.76 -10.32 -0.99
CA GLN A 52 14.95 -10.36 -2.21
C GLN A 52 14.34 -9.02 -2.60
N ILE A 53 14.37 -8.02 -1.71
CA ILE A 53 13.84 -6.69 -2.02
C ILE A 53 14.55 -6.04 -3.21
N SER A 54 15.85 -6.25 -3.38
CA SER A 54 16.63 -5.67 -4.48
C SER A 54 16.21 -6.22 -5.84
N CYS A 55 15.92 -7.51 -5.92
CA CYS A 55 15.52 -8.19 -7.17
C CYS A 55 13.98 -8.33 -7.31
N TRP A 56 13.20 -7.73 -6.40
CA TRP A 56 11.74 -7.83 -6.46
C TRP A 56 11.16 -7.22 -7.72
N ASP A 57 10.44 -8.05 -8.50
CA ASP A 57 9.72 -7.60 -9.69
C ASP A 57 8.41 -6.89 -9.30
N HIS A 58 8.53 -5.61 -8.96
CA HIS A 58 7.41 -4.77 -8.60
C HIS A 58 6.43 -4.56 -9.77
N LYS A 59 6.89 -4.64 -11.03
CA LYS A 59 6.03 -4.47 -12.21
C LYS A 59 5.07 -5.65 -12.34
N LYS A 60 5.58 -6.87 -12.20
CA LYS A 60 4.78 -8.10 -12.18
C LYS A 60 3.78 -8.13 -11.02
N PHE A 61 4.23 -7.69 -9.84
CA PHE A 61 3.34 -7.57 -8.68
C PHE A 61 2.23 -6.54 -8.92
N ARG A 62 2.56 -5.37 -9.47
CA ARG A 62 1.61 -4.32 -9.84
C ARG A 62 0.58 -4.82 -10.86
N GLU A 63 1.01 -5.56 -11.87
CA GLU A 63 0.12 -6.16 -12.87
C GLU A 63 -0.85 -7.17 -12.24
N ARG A 64 -0.38 -8.00 -11.31
CA ARG A 64 -1.22 -8.92 -10.53
C ARG A 64 -2.33 -8.16 -9.78
N VAL A 65 -1.99 -7.08 -9.09
CA VAL A 65 -2.96 -6.23 -8.37
C VAL A 65 -3.95 -5.61 -9.34
N TYR A 66 -3.47 -5.04 -10.44
CA TYR A 66 -4.31 -4.42 -11.47
C TYR A 66 -5.32 -5.42 -12.05
N LYS A 67 -4.88 -6.61 -12.45
CA LYS A 67 -5.75 -7.68 -12.97
C LYS A 67 -6.82 -8.09 -11.94
N MET A 68 -6.45 -8.17 -10.67
CA MET A 68 -7.39 -8.53 -9.61
C MET A 68 -8.45 -7.45 -9.37
N VAL A 69 -8.03 -6.18 -9.30
CA VAL A 69 -8.94 -5.03 -9.14
C VAL A 69 -9.88 -4.91 -10.35
N LYS A 70 -9.34 -5.04 -11.58
CA LYS A 70 -10.14 -5.03 -12.80
C LYS A 70 -11.21 -6.15 -12.83
N ARG A 71 -10.83 -7.38 -12.43
CA ARG A 71 -11.77 -8.52 -12.35
C ARG A 71 -12.82 -8.34 -11.26
N ALA A 72 -12.56 -7.53 -10.25
CA ALA A 72 -13.56 -7.21 -9.23
C ALA A 72 -14.71 -6.34 -9.76
N GLY A 73 -14.54 -5.67 -10.90
CA GLY A 73 -15.59 -4.95 -11.61
C GLY A 73 -15.82 -3.53 -11.12
N PHE A 74 -14.81 -2.86 -10.54
CA PHE A 74 -14.92 -1.44 -10.20
C PHE A 74 -15.07 -0.59 -11.44
N THR A 75 -15.99 0.37 -11.40
CA THR A 75 -16.33 1.24 -12.55
C THR A 75 -15.68 2.61 -12.47
N ASP A 76 -15.27 3.04 -11.28
CA ASP A 76 -14.71 4.37 -11.04
C ASP A 76 -13.21 4.31 -10.67
N LYS A 77 -12.58 5.50 -10.57
CA LYS A 77 -11.15 5.67 -10.31
C LYS A 77 -10.74 5.08 -8.95
N ILE A 78 -9.69 4.28 -8.96
CA ILE A 78 -9.01 3.76 -7.76
C ILE A 78 -7.59 4.31 -7.76
N VAL A 79 -7.16 4.85 -6.63
CA VAL A 79 -5.82 5.40 -6.48
C VAL A 79 -5.24 5.05 -5.11
N GLY A 80 -3.92 5.03 -5.01
CA GLY A 80 -3.22 4.84 -3.73
C GLY A 80 -1.76 4.48 -3.93
N GLY A 81 -1.15 3.89 -2.92
CA GLY A 81 0.28 3.60 -2.91
C GLY A 81 0.62 2.19 -2.46
N TYR A 82 1.81 1.77 -2.87
CA TYR A 82 2.46 0.53 -2.46
C TYR A 82 3.36 0.79 -1.26
N GLU A 83 3.33 -0.13 -0.30
CA GLU A 83 4.25 -0.17 0.83
C GLU A 83 4.80 -1.58 1.01
N LEU A 84 6.03 -1.67 1.50
CA LEU A 84 6.63 -2.90 1.98
C LEU A 84 7.09 -2.66 3.41
N ASP A 85 6.41 -3.26 4.38
CA ASP A 85 6.88 -3.23 5.77
C ASP A 85 7.68 -4.50 6.08
N PHE A 86 8.79 -4.36 6.80
CA PHE A 86 9.61 -5.48 7.25
C PHE A 86 9.11 -6.01 8.58
N HIS A 87 8.69 -7.26 8.63
CA HIS A 87 8.14 -7.91 9.81
C HIS A 87 9.23 -8.72 10.53
N THR A 88 9.63 -8.30 11.73
CA THR A 88 10.74 -8.90 12.48
C THR A 88 10.47 -10.31 12.99
N ASP A 89 9.20 -10.66 13.22
CA ASP A 89 8.81 -11.99 13.69
C ASP A 89 8.93 -13.10 12.62
N ILE A 90 8.98 -12.73 11.36
CA ILE A 90 9.11 -13.65 10.23
C ILE A 90 10.30 -13.31 9.33
N GLN A 91 11.04 -12.23 9.64
CA GLN A 91 12.21 -11.75 8.88
C GLN A 91 11.90 -11.56 7.38
N ARG A 92 10.74 -10.94 7.06
CA ARG A 92 10.28 -10.76 5.67
C ARG A 92 9.66 -9.41 5.42
N TRP A 93 9.82 -8.93 4.20
CA TRP A 93 9.06 -7.82 3.65
C TRP A 93 7.66 -8.26 3.28
N MET A 94 6.67 -7.48 3.67
CA MET A 94 5.26 -7.76 3.41
C MET A 94 4.66 -6.70 2.49
N PRO A 95 4.42 -7.01 1.21
CA PRO A 95 3.81 -6.08 0.28
C PRO A 95 2.35 -5.79 0.65
N HIS A 96 1.99 -4.52 0.69
CA HIS A 96 0.62 -4.10 0.88
C HIS A 96 0.32 -2.78 0.15
N LEU A 97 -0.95 -2.49 -0.02
CA LEU A 97 -1.44 -1.26 -0.64
C LEU A 97 -2.44 -0.57 0.26
N HIS A 98 -2.37 0.74 0.27
CA HIS A 98 -3.43 1.60 0.80
C HIS A 98 -4.10 2.31 -0.35
N LEU A 99 -5.41 2.06 -0.54
CA LEU A 99 -6.16 2.49 -1.73
C LEU A 99 -7.40 3.30 -1.32
N LEU A 100 -7.62 4.40 -2.01
CA LEU A 100 -8.92 5.06 -2.07
C LEU A 100 -9.72 4.40 -3.19
N MET A 101 -10.83 3.75 -2.83
CA MET A 101 -11.65 2.94 -3.74
C MET A 101 -13.10 3.38 -3.69
N PRO A 102 -13.84 3.31 -4.82
CA PRO A 102 -15.29 3.54 -4.83
C PRO A 102 -16.02 2.60 -3.86
N ARG A 103 -17.09 3.09 -3.26
CA ARG A 103 -17.98 2.29 -2.39
C ARG A 103 -18.95 1.48 -3.23
N GLU A 104 -18.43 0.54 -3.98
CA GLU A 104 -19.20 -0.41 -4.80
C GLU A 104 -19.30 -1.77 -4.08
N PRO A 105 -20.42 -2.09 -3.40
CA PRO A 105 -20.52 -3.25 -2.50
C PRO A 105 -20.24 -4.58 -3.22
N GLY A 106 -20.73 -4.74 -4.46
CA GLY A 106 -20.51 -5.93 -5.28
C GLY A 106 -19.02 -6.14 -5.61
N ALA A 107 -18.35 -5.09 -6.11
CA ALA A 107 -16.94 -5.12 -6.46
C ALA A 107 -16.07 -5.33 -5.21
N LEU A 108 -16.39 -4.66 -4.09
CA LEU A 108 -15.69 -4.87 -2.80
C LEU A 108 -15.85 -6.30 -2.28
N LYS A 109 -17.03 -6.91 -2.43
CA LYS A 109 -17.28 -8.32 -2.06
C LYS A 109 -16.46 -9.27 -2.92
N THR A 110 -16.43 -9.04 -4.22
CA THR A 110 -15.64 -9.84 -5.19
C THR A 110 -14.14 -9.72 -4.89
N LEU A 111 -13.64 -8.49 -4.68
CA LEU A 111 -12.26 -8.24 -4.31
C LEU A 111 -11.89 -8.97 -2.99
N ARG A 112 -12.75 -8.88 -1.97
CA ARG A 112 -12.53 -9.56 -0.69
C ARG A 112 -12.47 -11.08 -0.86
N LYS A 113 -13.33 -11.67 -1.70
CA LYS A 113 -13.29 -13.11 -2.02
C LYS A 113 -11.97 -13.48 -2.71
N ALA A 114 -11.52 -12.67 -3.66
CA ALA A 114 -10.24 -12.88 -4.35
C ALA A 114 -9.03 -12.79 -3.42
N MET A 115 -9.04 -11.86 -2.45
CA MET A 115 -7.98 -11.72 -1.45
C MET A 115 -7.95 -12.86 -0.42
N LYS A 116 -9.08 -13.49 -0.15
CA LYS A 116 -9.21 -14.61 0.81
C LYS A 116 -8.88 -15.99 0.22
N ARG A 117 -8.06 -16.07 -0.83
CA ARG A 117 -7.59 -17.37 -1.34
C ARG A 117 -6.72 -18.07 -0.30
N ASP A 118 -6.80 -19.38 -0.22
CA ASP A 118 -6.06 -20.20 0.74
C ASP A 118 -4.57 -19.86 0.79
N LYS A 119 -3.94 -19.73 -0.37
CA LYS A 119 -2.55 -19.34 -0.49
C LYS A 119 -2.22 -18.02 0.26
N ASN A 120 -3.13 -17.05 0.27
CA ASN A 120 -2.91 -15.75 0.92
C ASN A 120 -3.30 -15.76 2.39
N ILE A 121 -4.35 -16.48 2.80
CA ILE A 121 -4.79 -16.49 4.20
C ILE A 121 -3.99 -17.47 5.08
N ARG A 122 -3.39 -18.49 4.50
CA ARG A 122 -2.58 -19.52 5.19
C ARG A 122 -1.07 -19.38 4.93
N ALA A 123 -0.63 -18.24 4.47
CA ALA A 123 0.79 -18.01 4.16
C ALA A 123 1.71 -18.03 5.40
N ARG A 124 1.14 -17.96 6.60
CA ARG A 124 1.85 -18.05 7.89
C ARG A 124 1.32 -19.22 8.71
N ALA A 125 2.22 -20.09 9.14
CA ALA A 125 1.87 -21.24 9.96
C ALA A 125 1.12 -20.81 11.24
N GLY A 126 0.02 -21.48 11.55
CA GLY A 126 -0.78 -21.23 12.75
C GLY A 126 -1.56 -19.91 12.78
N ILE A 127 -1.50 -19.10 11.72
CA ILE A 127 -2.14 -17.79 11.68
C ILE A 127 -3.05 -17.67 10.45
N ILE A 128 -4.32 -17.34 10.70
CA ILE A 128 -5.26 -16.96 9.64
C ILE A 128 -5.12 -15.46 9.39
N SER A 129 -4.59 -15.11 8.23
CA SER A 129 -4.32 -13.74 7.84
C SER A 129 -5.59 -12.98 7.43
N ARG A 130 -5.57 -11.65 7.60
CA ARG A 130 -6.66 -10.77 7.18
C ARG A 130 -6.18 -9.91 6.00
N PRO A 131 -6.29 -10.42 4.76
CA PRO A 131 -5.65 -9.79 3.60
C PRO A 131 -6.36 -8.52 3.11
N MET A 132 -7.56 -8.21 3.60
CA MET A 132 -8.28 -6.99 3.21
C MET A 132 -8.97 -6.33 4.40
N LYS A 133 -8.65 -5.06 4.64
CA LYS A 133 -9.36 -4.18 5.57
C LYS A 133 -10.00 -3.05 4.76
N SER A 134 -11.29 -2.76 5.03
CA SER A 134 -12.01 -1.64 4.40
C SER A 134 -12.65 -0.79 5.49
N GLN A 135 -12.45 0.52 5.44
CA GLN A 135 -12.95 1.48 6.41
C GLN A 135 -13.57 2.70 5.72
N LYS A 136 -14.45 3.41 6.42
CA LYS A 136 -15.06 4.65 5.92
C LYS A 136 -13.98 5.72 5.73
N LEU A 137 -14.11 6.52 4.68
CA LEU A 137 -13.37 7.77 4.54
C LEU A 137 -14.05 8.82 5.42
N ARG A 138 -13.39 9.25 6.50
CA ARG A 138 -13.90 10.19 7.49
C ARG A 138 -13.10 11.50 7.53
N ASP A 139 -11.80 11.38 7.36
CA ASP A 139 -10.85 12.48 7.30
C ASP A 139 -10.15 12.37 5.95
N PHE A 140 -10.54 13.25 5.04
CA PHE A 140 -10.02 13.21 3.67
C PHE A 140 -8.50 13.42 3.64
N ASP A 141 -8.03 14.47 4.28
CA ASP A 141 -6.63 14.87 4.18
C ASP A 141 -5.69 13.86 4.85
N ALA A 142 -6.02 13.42 6.06
CA ALA A 142 -5.24 12.42 6.76
C ALA A 142 -5.26 11.06 6.05
N GLN A 143 -6.43 10.59 5.62
CA GLN A 143 -6.55 9.25 5.04
C GLN A 143 -6.03 9.18 3.60
N VAL A 144 -6.21 10.24 2.79
CA VAL A 144 -5.64 10.28 1.44
C VAL A 144 -4.13 10.41 1.50
N THR A 145 -3.58 11.29 2.33
CA THR A 145 -2.12 11.37 2.51
C THR A 145 -1.54 10.06 3.05
N TYR A 146 -2.26 9.33 3.89
CA TYR A 146 -1.85 8.01 4.34
C TYR A 146 -1.81 6.98 3.20
N CYS A 147 -2.73 7.04 2.23
CA CYS A 147 -2.69 6.17 1.06
C CYS A 147 -1.41 6.34 0.21
N PHE A 148 -0.74 7.48 0.32
CA PHE A 148 0.51 7.78 -0.38
C PHE A 148 1.69 7.94 0.58
N LYS A 149 1.67 7.29 1.73
CA LYS A 149 2.66 7.49 2.80
C LYS A 149 4.09 7.19 2.35
N GLY A 150 4.30 6.11 1.58
CA GLY A 150 5.58 5.72 1.00
C GLY A 150 6.74 5.46 1.97
N MET A 151 6.50 5.58 3.27
CA MET A 151 7.51 5.28 4.28
C MET A 151 7.38 3.81 4.69
N TRP A 152 8.31 2.98 4.22
CA TRP A 152 8.41 1.59 4.61
C TRP A 152 9.01 1.49 6.01
N GLN A 153 8.46 0.63 6.85
CA GLN A 153 8.75 0.58 8.27
C GLN A 153 9.03 -0.84 8.74
N GLU A 154 9.76 -0.94 9.83
CA GLU A 154 9.89 -2.17 10.60
C GLU A 154 8.64 -2.37 11.46
N VAL A 155 8.10 -3.60 11.45
CA VAL A 155 6.94 -3.99 12.24
C VAL A 155 7.39 -5.00 13.29
N ARG A 156 7.32 -4.59 14.56
CA ARG A 156 7.65 -5.43 15.71
C ARG A 156 6.40 -5.89 16.42
N PRO A 157 6.21 -7.20 16.63
CA PRO A 157 5.12 -7.68 17.47
C PRO A 157 5.44 -7.45 18.95
N TYR A 158 4.40 -7.25 19.73
CA TYR A 158 4.47 -7.24 21.19
C TYR A 158 3.12 -7.76 21.75
N PRO A 159 3.09 -8.37 22.94
CA PRO A 159 1.86 -8.67 23.64
C PRO A 159 1.29 -7.39 24.27
N ASP A 160 -0.02 -7.19 24.22
CA ASP A 160 -0.68 -6.17 25.04
C ASP A 160 -0.90 -6.69 26.49
N GLU A 161 -1.52 -5.87 27.34
CA GLU A 161 -1.73 -6.14 28.76
C GLU A 161 -2.51 -7.46 29.04
N VAL A 162 -3.30 -7.91 28.06
CA VAL A 162 -4.05 -9.17 28.11
C VAL A 162 -3.42 -10.30 27.29
N GLY A 163 -2.13 -10.14 26.93
CA GLY A 163 -1.36 -11.13 26.16
C GLY A 163 -1.73 -11.22 24.68
N LYS A 164 -2.60 -10.34 24.18
CA LYS A 164 -2.96 -10.34 22.75
C LYS A 164 -1.86 -9.74 21.91
N ARG A 165 -1.48 -10.44 20.83
CA ARG A 165 -0.47 -9.97 19.89
C ARG A 165 -0.89 -8.66 19.21
N ARG A 166 -0.08 -7.63 19.40
CA ARG A 166 -0.15 -6.33 18.71
C ARG A 166 1.11 -6.11 17.87
N THR A 167 1.13 -5.04 17.10
CA THR A 167 2.30 -4.62 16.31
C THR A 167 2.54 -3.13 16.49
N ARG A 168 3.82 -2.76 16.55
CA ARG A 168 4.28 -1.36 16.56
C ARG A 168 5.21 -1.15 15.37
N LYS A 169 5.07 -0.01 14.73
CA LYS A 169 5.93 0.39 13.60
C LYS A 169 7.10 1.22 14.09
N HIS A 170 8.28 0.92 13.58
CA HIS A 170 9.53 1.59 13.86
C HIS A 170 10.23 1.99 12.56
N ARG A 171 11.22 2.87 12.65
CA ARG A 171 12.14 3.15 11.55
C ARG A 171 12.92 1.86 11.24
N LEU A 172 13.13 1.60 9.95
CA LEU A 172 13.99 0.50 9.52
C LEU A 172 15.42 0.68 10.05
N PRO A 173 16.12 -0.41 10.44
CA PRO A 173 17.55 -0.40 10.67
C PRO A 173 18.32 0.12 9.45
N PRO A 174 19.53 0.68 9.61
CA PRO A 174 20.25 1.37 8.53
C PRO A 174 20.37 0.55 7.23
N VAL A 175 20.73 -0.73 7.33
CA VAL A 175 20.90 -1.62 6.16
C VAL A 175 19.57 -1.83 5.42
N LEU A 176 18.51 -2.15 6.15
CA LEU A 176 17.17 -2.33 5.56
C LEU A 176 16.63 -1.02 5.00
N LEU A 177 16.91 0.10 5.68
CA LEU A 177 16.53 1.43 5.19
C LEU A 177 17.21 1.76 3.86
N ALA A 178 18.52 1.51 3.74
CA ALA A 178 19.26 1.74 2.51
C ALA A 178 18.68 0.91 1.36
N ARG A 179 18.45 -0.39 1.57
CA ARG A 179 17.82 -1.28 0.57
C ARG A 179 16.43 -0.79 0.16
N ALA A 180 15.61 -0.38 1.14
CA ALA A 180 14.27 0.16 0.89
C ALA A 180 14.32 1.44 0.05
N LEU A 181 15.21 2.38 0.38
CA LEU A 181 15.36 3.63 -0.36
C LEU A 181 15.84 3.40 -1.79
N CYS A 182 16.83 2.51 -2.00
CA CYS A 182 17.28 2.13 -3.34
C CYS A 182 16.12 1.54 -4.17
N LYS A 183 15.31 0.66 -3.58
CA LYS A 183 14.16 0.07 -4.27
C LYS A 183 13.06 1.10 -4.55
N GLN A 184 12.80 2.02 -3.63
CA GLN A 184 11.85 3.11 -3.85
C GLN A 184 12.29 4.03 -5.00
N ASP A 185 13.58 4.33 -5.07
CA ASP A 185 14.14 5.15 -6.15
C ASP A 185 14.03 4.45 -7.51
N GLU A 186 14.39 3.16 -7.58
CA GLU A 186 14.19 2.32 -8.76
C GLU A 186 12.73 2.29 -9.23
N MET A 187 11.78 2.14 -8.31
CA MET A 187 10.35 2.14 -8.62
C MET A 187 9.85 3.49 -9.10
N GLY A 188 10.44 4.57 -8.58
CA GLY A 188 9.99 5.93 -8.80
C GLY A 188 8.56 6.18 -8.32
N PHE A 189 8.09 7.42 -8.39
CA PHE A 189 6.71 7.75 -7.97
C PHE A 189 5.64 7.02 -8.75
N THR A 190 5.87 6.73 -10.04
CA THR A 190 4.93 5.96 -10.88
C THR A 190 4.82 4.50 -10.41
N GLY A 191 5.94 3.88 -10.04
CA GLY A 191 5.95 2.51 -9.51
C GLY A 191 5.33 2.40 -8.12
N LEU A 192 5.54 3.41 -7.28
CA LEU A 192 4.98 3.50 -5.92
C LEU A 192 3.49 3.87 -5.89
N THR A 193 2.94 4.39 -6.99
CA THR A 193 1.53 4.78 -7.09
C THR A 193 0.72 3.74 -7.84
N PHE A 194 -0.41 3.34 -7.28
CA PHE A 194 -1.42 2.54 -7.97
C PHE A 194 -2.52 3.43 -8.51
N THR A 195 -2.89 3.24 -9.77
CA THR A 195 -4.03 3.91 -10.39
C THR A 195 -4.75 2.94 -11.32
N SER A 196 -6.07 2.85 -11.21
CA SER A 196 -6.95 2.07 -12.09
C SER A 196 -8.24 2.85 -12.36
N GLY A 197 -8.94 2.57 -13.45
CA GLY A 197 -10.20 3.25 -13.80
C GLY A 197 -10.02 4.60 -14.50
N VAL A 198 -8.80 5.06 -14.77
CA VAL A 198 -8.57 6.26 -15.57
C VAL A 198 -8.69 5.87 -17.05
N ARG A 199 -9.79 6.25 -17.72
CA ARG A 199 -9.78 6.36 -19.18
C ARG A 199 -8.85 7.53 -19.52
N THR A 200 -7.64 7.23 -19.98
CA THR A 200 -6.89 8.21 -20.77
C THR A 200 -7.75 8.55 -21.98
N ARG A 201 -8.39 9.72 -21.97
CA ARG A 201 -8.89 10.30 -23.22
C ARG A 201 -7.66 10.45 -24.12
N LYS A 202 -7.61 9.66 -25.20
CA LYS A 202 -6.74 9.93 -26.34
C LYS A 202 -7.18 11.22 -27.00
#